data_774051b182a862388d24381ece9dcde8
#
_entry.id   774051b182a862388d24381ece9dcde8
#
_cell.length_a   1.000
_cell.length_b   1.000
_cell.length_c   1.000
_cell.angle_alpha   90.00
_cell.angle_beta   90.00
_cell.angle_gamma   90.00
#
_symmetry.space_group_name_H-M   'P 1'
#
loop_
_entity.id
_entity.type
_entity.pdbx_description
1 polymer ?
#
loop_
_entity_poly.entity_id
_entity_poly.type
_entity_poly.pdbx_seq_one_letter_code
_entity_poly.pdbx_strand_id
1 'polypeptide(L)'
;MLLKEGKCSLQRMKNCPWTTWLSSNPKAREPQGGSMPVSGRIIGIRHRIKKSAEGEARPTQIAVLENGKFEFIDLPDETAELDWVKGEFPVEYRKAAKDEDLTLFKEHQIKWRKVRKSENIADIPEHMRKMEEKIWLVADKVPVKFDGLQAGDTVVMVLGGSGDYFAYAISRQSEEVDAKILRVPPFDLKQFRGEDKTNDTQKLVELWQQSPHLFREVEPRDRDNIALRGYFYRFEDAMKARIACEQRLRQQVIGETFCRADGLFPQGSIEKAFEELKASDKIFEGQEAEEKKREKAMLKHLQTMDVYTQLLEPIEGVGPRIAARLLVAIGDIKRFADSNRNDGGVTRGSAKLVSYFGVDPRDGKFRRRRSGELANWHNAGRQALFLLADQFNRRPKTHWGMVLLAEKADQRERHPHTICKTCTEQTGQVVKWEDCQKKGHKRAYNDGHILRTAQWQTVTKFLRWLWGAWTKLEDQRLAVKKAA
;
A
#
# COMPACT_ATOMS: atom_id res chain seq x y z
N MET A 1 34.33 15.11 35.49
CA MET A 1 35.65 14.60 35.11
C MET A 1 35.50 13.25 34.44
N LEU A 2 35.81 13.21 33.15
CA LEU A 2 36.03 12.05 32.26
C LEU A 2 34.91 11.03 32.07
N LEU A 3 34.16 11.23 31.02
CA LEU A 3 33.41 10.21 30.24
C LEU A 3 34.39 9.22 29.62
N LYS A 4 34.25 7.92 29.93
CA LYS A 4 34.90 6.85 29.18
C LYS A 4 33.95 6.31 28.12
N GLU A 5 34.33 6.50 26.87
CA GLU A 5 33.72 5.90 25.69
C GLU A 5 33.82 4.38 25.75
N GLY A 6 32.70 3.70 25.82
CA GLY A 6 32.59 2.26 25.69
C GLY A 6 32.62 1.85 24.21
N LYS A 7 33.79 1.45 23.71
CA LYS A 7 33.94 0.80 22.38
C LYS A 7 33.24 -0.55 22.42
N CYS A 8 32.15 -0.66 21.67
CA CYS A 8 31.46 -1.93 21.40
C CYS A 8 32.38 -2.81 20.54
N SER A 9 32.82 -3.94 21.07
CA SER A 9 33.74 -4.86 20.38
C SER A 9 33.03 -5.61 19.25
N LEU A 10 33.36 -5.25 18.03
CA LEU A 10 32.97 -5.89 16.75
C LEU A 10 33.57 -7.31 16.55
N GLN A 11 34.20 -7.89 17.57
CA GLN A 11 35.01 -9.09 17.40
C GLN A 11 34.25 -10.42 17.44
N ARG A 12 32.97 -10.45 17.82
CA ARG A 12 32.19 -11.69 17.92
C ARG A 12 31.35 -12.08 16.69
N MET A 13 31.36 -11.25 15.64
CA MET A 13 30.56 -11.51 14.43
C MET A 13 31.37 -12.01 13.20
N LYS A 14 32.62 -12.41 13.35
CA LYS A 14 33.50 -12.73 12.22
C LYS A 14 33.21 -14.05 11.48
N ASN A 15 32.36 -14.91 11.96
CA ASN A 15 32.08 -16.22 11.35
C ASN A 15 30.63 -16.43 10.89
N CYS A 16 29.88 -15.38 10.59
CA CYS A 16 28.57 -15.50 10.01
C CYS A 16 28.66 -15.19 8.49
N PRO A 17 28.13 -16.04 7.59
CA PRO A 17 28.21 -15.84 6.15
C PRO A 17 27.62 -14.51 5.65
N TRP A 18 26.90 -13.79 6.52
CA TRP A 18 26.23 -12.52 6.23
C TRP A 18 27.03 -11.26 6.57
N THR A 19 28.24 -11.38 7.15
CA THR A 19 29.04 -10.21 7.56
C THR A 19 29.87 -9.59 6.43
N THR A 20 30.04 -10.26 5.31
CA THR A 20 30.73 -9.71 4.13
C THR A 20 29.95 -8.63 3.38
N TRP A 21 28.74 -8.34 3.83
CA TRP A 21 27.80 -7.46 3.11
C TRP A 21 27.94 -5.95 3.44
N LEU A 22 28.72 -5.59 4.45
CA LEU A 22 28.81 -4.19 4.93
C LEU A 22 29.99 -3.39 4.34
N SER A 23 30.85 -4.00 3.52
CA SER A 23 32.13 -3.35 3.12
C SER A 23 32.30 -2.97 1.65
N SER A 24 31.31 -3.15 0.77
CA SER A 24 31.42 -2.73 -0.63
C SER A 24 30.39 -1.66 -1.01
N ASN A 25 30.82 -0.41 -0.98
CA ASN A 25 30.05 0.75 -1.45
C ASN A 25 30.45 1.06 -2.89
N PRO A 26 29.60 0.97 -3.92
CA PRO A 26 29.88 1.55 -5.22
C PRO A 26 29.67 3.06 -5.18
N LYS A 27 30.67 3.80 -5.66
CA LYS A 27 30.66 5.25 -5.83
C LYS A 27 29.48 5.69 -6.70
N ALA A 28 28.79 6.76 -6.29
CA ALA A 28 27.75 7.41 -7.07
C ALA A 28 28.29 7.79 -8.46
N ARG A 29 27.59 7.35 -9.50
CA ARG A 29 27.82 7.80 -10.88
C ARG A 29 27.18 9.17 -11.07
N GLU A 30 27.94 10.12 -11.59
CA GLU A 30 27.43 11.40 -12.07
C GLU A 30 26.48 11.19 -13.26
N PRO A 31 25.42 12.00 -13.39
CA PRO A 31 24.47 11.88 -14.49
C PRO A 31 25.08 12.51 -15.76
N GLN A 32 25.25 11.72 -16.81
CA GLN A 32 25.48 12.24 -18.15
C GLN A 32 24.17 12.84 -18.65
N GLY A 33 24.12 14.16 -18.78
CA GLY A 33 23.03 14.89 -19.39
C GLY A 33 23.01 14.70 -20.92
N GLY A 34 22.03 13.96 -21.38
CA GLY A 34 21.66 13.87 -22.79
C GLY A 34 20.13 14.05 -22.88
N SER A 35 19.67 15.20 -23.36
CA SER A 35 18.26 15.39 -23.73
C SER A 35 17.98 14.55 -24.99
N MET A 36 17.24 13.45 -24.85
CA MET A 36 16.68 12.75 -26.01
C MET A 36 15.53 13.57 -26.58
N PRO A 37 15.45 13.76 -27.90
CA PRO A 37 14.25 14.30 -28.52
C PRO A 37 13.13 13.25 -28.37
N VAL A 38 12.15 13.54 -27.54
CA VAL A 38 10.93 12.73 -27.41
C VAL A 38 10.03 13.11 -28.55
N SER A 39 10.00 12.28 -29.61
CA SER A 39 8.99 12.37 -30.65
C SER A 39 7.73 11.68 -30.14
N GLY A 40 6.82 12.42 -29.52
CA GLY A 40 5.58 11.90 -28.99
C GLY A 40 4.97 12.84 -27.94
N ARG A 41 3.72 12.57 -27.57
CA ARG A 41 3.03 13.32 -26.50
C ARG A 41 3.63 12.97 -25.13
N ILE A 42 3.74 13.96 -24.25
CA ILE A 42 4.06 13.74 -22.84
C ILE A 42 2.78 13.95 -22.04
N ILE A 43 2.39 12.95 -21.28
CA ILE A 43 1.08 12.90 -20.63
C ILE A 43 1.25 12.82 -19.11
N GLY A 44 0.86 13.86 -18.39
CA GLY A 44 0.83 13.86 -16.93
C GLY A 44 -0.53 13.43 -16.40
N ILE A 45 -0.58 12.43 -15.51
CA ILE A 45 -1.83 11.92 -14.96
C ILE A 45 -1.88 12.08 -13.45
N ARG A 46 -2.91 12.78 -12.98
CA ARG A 46 -3.33 12.79 -11.56
C ARG A 46 -4.61 11.97 -11.44
N HIS A 47 -4.50 10.81 -10.80
CA HIS A 47 -5.66 9.95 -10.59
C HIS A 47 -6.67 10.58 -9.62
N ARG A 48 -7.94 10.25 -9.83
CA ARG A 48 -9.10 10.77 -9.07
C ARG A 48 -9.01 10.53 -7.57
N ILE A 49 -9.68 11.40 -6.84
CA ILE A 49 -9.87 11.32 -5.40
C ILE A 49 -11.37 11.29 -5.14
N LYS A 50 -11.89 10.18 -4.59
CA LYS A 50 -13.32 10.01 -4.27
C LYS A 50 -13.78 10.94 -3.14
N LYS A 51 -12.90 11.26 -2.18
CA LYS A 51 -13.17 12.19 -1.09
C LYS A 51 -11.83 12.77 -0.62
N SER A 52 -11.66 14.08 -0.69
CA SER A 52 -10.51 14.77 -0.10
C SER A 52 -10.76 15.08 1.38
N ALA A 53 -9.70 15.46 2.12
CA ALA A 53 -9.87 15.98 3.48
C ALA A 53 -10.71 17.26 3.49
N GLU A 54 -10.81 17.97 2.36
CA GLU A 54 -11.59 19.18 2.12
C GLU A 54 -12.99 18.88 1.55
N GLY A 55 -13.34 17.59 1.37
CA GLY A 55 -14.72 17.13 1.11
C GLY A 55 -15.11 16.94 -0.35
N GLU A 56 -14.38 17.46 -1.34
CA GLU A 56 -14.75 17.35 -2.75
C GLU A 56 -14.10 16.16 -3.46
N ALA A 57 -14.90 15.44 -4.23
CA ALA A 57 -14.41 14.46 -5.19
C ALA A 57 -13.77 15.18 -6.39
N ARG A 58 -12.64 14.66 -6.87
CA ARG A 58 -11.97 15.19 -8.07
C ARG A 58 -11.81 14.09 -9.11
N PRO A 59 -12.10 14.35 -10.39
CA PRO A 59 -11.91 13.37 -11.46
C PRO A 59 -10.43 13.05 -11.66
N THR A 60 -10.16 11.99 -12.40
CA THR A 60 -8.82 11.78 -12.96
C THR A 60 -8.57 12.86 -14.00
N GLN A 61 -7.50 13.61 -13.82
CA GLN A 61 -7.09 14.66 -14.74
C GLN A 61 -5.85 14.23 -15.51
N ILE A 62 -5.88 14.49 -16.79
CA ILE A 62 -4.79 14.23 -17.74
C ILE A 62 -4.36 15.58 -18.32
N ALA A 63 -3.06 15.84 -18.34
CA ALA A 63 -2.46 16.95 -19.08
C ALA A 63 -1.61 16.39 -20.21
N VAL A 64 -1.96 16.67 -21.43
CA VAL A 64 -1.23 16.27 -22.63
C VAL A 64 -0.38 17.45 -23.10
N LEU A 65 0.93 17.28 -23.12
CA LEU A 65 1.85 18.23 -23.74
C LEU A 65 2.19 17.75 -25.15
N GLU A 66 1.72 18.49 -26.14
CA GLU A 66 2.01 18.26 -27.55
C GLU A 66 2.37 19.59 -28.23
N ASN A 67 3.41 19.61 -29.05
CA ASN A 67 3.88 20.82 -29.76
C ASN A 67 4.03 22.07 -28.86
N GLY A 68 4.45 21.88 -27.59
CA GLY A 68 4.65 22.95 -26.62
C GLY A 68 3.38 23.51 -25.99
N LYS A 69 2.21 22.93 -26.26
CA LYS A 69 0.91 23.33 -25.69
C LYS A 69 0.36 22.25 -24.78
N PHE A 70 -0.26 22.66 -23.67
CA PHE A 70 -0.99 21.77 -22.78
C PHE A 70 -2.47 21.72 -23.15
N GLU A 71 -2.99 20.50 -23.29
CA GLU A 71 -4.41 20.21 -23.31
C GLU A 71 -4.78 19.42 -22.06
N PHE A 72 -5.98 19.68 -21.49
CA PHE A 72 -6.44 19.04 -20.28
C PHE A 72 -7.71 18.22 -20.54
N ILE A 73 -7.71 16.99 -20.06
CA ILE A 73 -8.82 16.05 -20.19
C ILE A 73 -9.19 15.59 -18.77
N ASP A 74 -10.47 15.67 -18.44
CA ASP A 74 -11.00 15.13 -17.18
C ASP A 74 -11.76 13.83 -17.46
N LEU A 75 -11.36 12.75 -16.78
CA LEU A 75 -12.04 11.45 -16.80
C LEU A 75 -12.90 11.35 -15.55
N PRO A 76 -14.23 11.44 -15.66
CA PRO A 76 -15.13 11.60 -14.51
C PRO A 76 -15.21 10.33 -13.64
N ASP A 77 -15.09 9.16 -14.24
CA ASP A 77 -15.29 7.87 -13.55
C ASP A 77 -14.39 6.74 -14.09
N GLU A 78 -14.57 5.53 -13.57
CA GLU A 78 -13.84 4.32 -13.93
C GLU A 78 -14.10 3.88 -15.39
N THR A 79 -15.28 4.17 -15.92
CA THR A 79 -15.64 3.82 -17.29
C THR A 79 -14.90 4.71 -18.29
N ALA A 80 -14.85 6.00 -18.01
CA ALA A 80 -14.08 6.97 -18.79
C ALA A 80 -12.57 6.66 -18.76
N GLU A 81 -12.05 6.25 -17.58
CA GLU A 81 -10.66 5.78 -17.45
C GLU A 81 -10.40 4.56 -18.35
N LEU A 82 -11.32 3.59 -18.36
CA LEU A 82 -11.20 2.39 -19.18
C LEU A 82 -11.29 2.70 -20.68
N ASP A 83 -12.20 3.59 -21.07
CA ASP A 83 -12.32 4.03 -22.47
C ASP A 83 -11.04 4.76 -22.92
N TRP A 84 -10.47 5.60 -22.07
CA TRP A 84 -9.21 6.27 -22.37
C TRP A 84 -8.05 5.28 -22.55
N VAL A 85 -7.95 4.26 -21.71
CA VAL A 85 -6.93 3.19 -21.86
C VAL A 85 -7.05 2.52 -23.21
N LYS A 86 -8.27 2.29 -23.70
CA LYS A 86 -8.54 1.62 -24.98
C LYS A 86 -8.43 2.53 -26.22
N GLY A 87 -8.21 3.83 -26.02
CA GLY A 87 -8.24 4.79 -27.12
C GLY A 87 -9.66 5.14 -27.61
N GLU A 88 -10.67 4.90 -26.77
CA GLU A 88 -12.09 5.03 -27.11
C GLU A 88 -12.78 6.14 -26.28
N PHE A 89 -12.02 7.01 -25.61
CA PHE A 89 -12.60 8.11 -24.83
C PHE A 89 -13.04 9.26 -25.73
N PRO A 90 -14.33 9.65 -25.72
CA PRO A 90 -14.84 10.70 -26.63
C PRO A 90 -14.36 12.09 -26.22
N VAL A 91 -13.67 12.79 -27.08
CA VAL A 91 -13.21 14.18 -26.89
C VAL A 91 -14.02 15.20 -27.67
N GLU A 92 -14.57 14.82 -28.82
CA GLU A 92 -15.43 15.69 -29.62
C GLU A 92 -16.79 15.04 -29.87
N TYR A 93 -17.83 15.87 -29.88
CA TYR A 93 -19.21 15.42 -30.06
C TYR A 93 -19.90 16.25 -31.14
N ARG A 94 -20.75 15.59 -31.95
CA ARG A 94 -21.71 16.28 -32.85
C ARG A 94 -23.14 16.03 -32.37
N LYS A 95 -24.09 16.83 -32.83
CA LYS A 95 -25.50 16.60 -32.59
C LYS A 95 -25.95 15.31 -33.27
N ALA A 96 -26.70 14.48 -32.57
CA ALA A 96 -27.24 13.25 -33.14
C ALA A 96 -28.26 13.57 -34.24
N ALA A 97 -28.18 12.88 -35.37
CA ALA A 97 -29.18 12.95 -36.44
C ALA A 97 -30.43 12.15 -36.03
N LYS A 98 -31.58 12.45 -36.64
CA LYS A 98 -32.83 11.73 -36.33
C LYS A 98 -32.81 10.24 -36.74
N ASP A 99 -32.01 9.94 -37.74
CA ASP A 99 -31.78 8.61 -38.32
C ASP A 99 -30.45 7.99 -37.88
N GLU A 100 -29.85 8.51 -36.79
CA GLU A 100 -28.57 8.06 -36.29
C GLU A 100 -28.62 6.61 -35.84
N ASP A 101 -27.69 5.78 -36.33
CA ASP A 101 -27.50 4.41 -35.80
C ASP A 101 -26.74 4.46 -34.49
N LEU A 102 -27.46 4.49 -33.38
CA LEU A 102 -26.87 4.53 -32.04
C LEU A 102 -26.15 3.23 -31.64
N THR A 103 -26.34 2.12 -32.38
CA THR A 103 -25.67 0.86 -32.09
C THR A 103 -24.16 0.92 -32.41
N LEU A 104 -23.72 1.90 -33.19
CA LEU A 104 -22.32 2.17 -33.48
C LEU A 104 -21.55 2.74 -32.28
N PHE A 105 -22.25 3.22 -31.25
CA PHE A 105 -21.65 3.86 -30.08
C PHE A 105 -21.98 3.08 -28.82
N LYS A 106 -21.09 3.13 -27.85
CA LYS A 106 -21.40 2.63 -26.52
C LYS A 106 -22.41 3.55 -25.84
N GLU A 107 -23.43 2.99 -25.20
CA GLU A 107 -24.52 3.75 -24.60
C GLU A 107 -24.05 4.87 -23.67
N HIS A 108 -23.02 4.61 -22.85
CA HIS A 108 -22.45 5.58 -21.92
C HIS A 108 -21.65 6.70 -22.59
N GLN A 109 -21.27 6.56 -23.85
CA GLN A 109 -20.60 7.58 -24.66
C GLN A 109 -21.57 8.53 -25.32
N ILE A 110 -22.84 8.16 -25.45
CA ILE A 110 -23.90 9.00 -25.99
C ILE A 110 -24.31 10.03 -24.94
N LYS A 111 -24.37 11.31 -25.29
CA LYS A 111 -24.92 12.34 -24.41
C LYS A 111 -26.41 12.38 -24.53
N TRP A 112 -27.09 11.98 -23.46
CA TRP A 112 -28.52 11.97 -23.35
C TRP A 112 -29.02 13.26 -22.69
N ARG A 113 -30.15 13.80 -23.16
CA ARG A 113 -30.85 14.90 -22.49
C ARG A 113 -32.28 14.52 -22.16
N LYS A 114 -32.86 15.19 -21.19
CA LYS A 114 -34.30 15.06 -20.89
C LYS A 114 -35.12 15.58 -22.06
N VAL A 115 -36.22 14.89 -22.39
CA VAL A 115 -37.21 15.36 -23.35
C VAL A 115 -37.82 16.66 -22.81
N ARG A 116 -37.84 17.69 -23.62
CA ARG A 116 -38.38 19.01 -23.25
C ARG A 116 -39.88 18.94 -23.18
N LYS A 117 -40.53 19.78 -22.33
CA LYS A 117 -42.01 19.86 -22.20
C LYS A 117 -42.70 20.22 -23.55
N SER A 118 -42.01 20.86 -24.46
CA SER A 118 -42.50 21.23 -25.78
C SER A 118 -42.36 20.12 -26.84
N GLU A 119 -41.67 19.03 -26.52
CA GLU A 119 -41.43 17.91 -27.43
C GLU A 119 -42.42 16.77 -27.12
N ASN A 120 -43.07 16.29 -28.19
CA ASN A 120 -43.91 15.12 -28.05
C ASN A 120 -43.06 13.85 -28.17
N ILE A 121 -43.13 12.97 -27.18
CA ILE A 121 -42.34 11.71 -27.14
C ILE A 121 -42.66 10.83 -28.36
N ALA A 122 -43.90 10.87 -28.87
CA ALA A 122 -44.32 10.07 -30.03
C ALA A 122 -43.60 10.46 -31.34
N ASP A 123 -43.14 11.73 -31.45
CA ASP A 123 -42.44 12.26 -32.61
C ASP A 123 -40.93 11.94 -32.60
N ILE A 124 -40.42 11.36 -31.48
CA ILE A 124 -39.02 10.96 -31.33
C ILE A 124 -38.91 9.49 -31.76
N PRO A 125 -38.04 9.14 -32.69
CA PRO A 125 -37.81 7.75 -33.07
C PRO A 125 -37.51 6.87 -31.90
N GLU A 126 -38.01 5.64 -31.90
CA GLU A 126 -37.89 4.73 -30.75
C GLU A 126 -36.43 4.43 -30.37
N HIS A 127 -35.55 4.26 -31.38
CA HIS A 127 -34.13 4.02 -31.18
C HIS A 127 -33.35 5.23 -30.60
N MET A 128 -33.93 6.44 -30.73
CA MET A 128 -33.34 7.69 -30.23
C MET A 128 -33.77 8.03 -28.81
N ARG A 129 -34.67 7.25 -28.19
CA ARG A 129 -35.21 7.52 -26.86
C ARG A 129 -35.04 6.34 -25.92
N LYS A 130 -34.86 6.61 -24.64
CA LYS A 130 -34.88 5.62 -23.58
C LYS A 130 -35.60 6.17 -22.34
N MET A 131 -36.12 5.28 -21.53
CA MET A 131 -36.69 5.66 -20.23
C MET A 131 -35.72 5.23 -19.11
N GLU A 132 -35.35 6.18 -18.28
CA GLU A 132 -34.49 5.97 -17.11
C GLU A 132 -35.13 6.66 -15.91
N GLU A 133 -35.31 5.94 -14.80
CA GLU A 133 -35.96 6.45 -13.57
C GLU A 133 -37.30 7.20 -13.82
N LYS A 134 -38.14 6.70 -14.72
CA LYS A 134 -39.42 7.32 -15.12
C LYS A 134 -39.28 8.64 -15.91
N ILE A 135 -38.07 8.96 -16.39
CA ILE A 135 -37.82 10.15 -17.19
C ILE A 135 -37.44 9.71 -18.61
N TRP A 136 -38.10 10.31 -19.59
CA TRP A 136 -37.74 10.11 -20.98
C TRP A 136 -36.48 10.90 -21.34
N LEU A 137 -35.50 10.21 -21.87
CA LEU A 137 -34.27 10.75 -22.40
C LEU A 137 -34.23 10.59 -23.93
N VAL A 138 -33.60 11.54 -24.59
CA VAL A 138 -33.35 11.52 -26.06
C VAL A 138 -31.86 11.70 -26.29
N ALA A 139 -31.32 10.98 -27.28
CA ALA A 139 -29.93 11.13 -27.70
C ALA A 139 -29.73 12.54 -28.28
N ASP A 140 -28.88 13.32 -27.64
CA ASP A 140 -28.60 14.71 -28.00
C ASP A 140 -27.32 14.82 -28.83
N LYS A 141 -26.21 14.17 -28.35
CA LYS A 141 -24.94 14.19 -29.04
C LYS A 141 -24.30 12.82 -29.09
N VAL A 142 -23.63 12.52 -30.18
CA VAL A 142 -22.83 11.32 -30.40
C VAL A 142 -21.35 11.68 -30.58
N PRO A 143 -20.42 10.82 -30.18
CA PRO A 143 -19.00 11.08 -30.32
C PRO A 143 -18.55 11.09 -31.80
N VAL A 144 -17.57 11.94 -32.10
CA VAL A 144 -16.97 12.04 -33.45
C VAL A 144 -15.49 11.73 -33.42
N LYS A 145 -14.84 12.14 -32.35
CA LYS A 145 -13.40 11.93 -32.18
C LYS A 145 -13.12 11.31 -30.83
N PHE A 146 -12.22 10.36 -30.82
CA PHE A 146 -11.79 9.64 -29.64
C PHE A 146 -10.32 9.94 -29.36
N ASP A 147 -9.93 9.88 -28.09
CA ASP A 147 -8.54 9.96 -27.63
C ASP A 147 -8.27 8.87 -26.61
N GLY A 148 -6.99 8.64 -26.35
CA GLY A 148 -6.48 7.67 -25.39
C GLY A 148 -4.99 7.48 -25.56
N LEU A 149 -4.48 6.36 -25.04
CA LEU A 149 -3.08 6.01 -25.17
C LEU A 149 -2.70 5.69 -26.60
N GLN A 150 -1.63 6.31 -27.11
CA GLN A 150 -1.15 6.19 -28.49
C GLN A 150 0.32 5.76 -28.55
N ALA A 151 0.74 5.33 -29.75
CA ALA A 151 2.14 4.97 -29.99
C ALA A 151 3.08 6.16 -29.76
N GLY A 152 4.20 5.91 -29.08
CA GLY A 152 5.19 6.92 -28.75
C GLY A 152 4.84 7.81 -27.55
N ASP A 153 3.67 7.64 -26.92
CA ASP A 153 3.32 8.40 -25.72
C ASP A 153 4.27 8.10 -24.54
N THR A 154 4.59 9.16 -23.80
CA THR A 154 5.28 9.05 -22.52
C THR A 154 4.34 9.50 -21.42
N VAL A 155 3.80 8.54 -20.64
CA VAL A 155 2.88 8.82 -19.55
C VAL A 155 3.64 8.90 -18.23
N VAL A 156 3.42 9.96 -17.46
CA VAL A 156 4.05 10.21 -16.16
C VAL A 156 3.00 10.31 -15.05
N MET A 157 3.19 9.55 -13.97
CA MET A 157 2.26 9.44 -12.85
C MET A 157 2.99 9.40 -11.50
N VAL A 158 2.24 9.60 -10.42
CA VAL A 158 2.74 9.38 -9.07
C VAL A 158 2.76 7.87 -8.73
N LEU A 159 3.81 7.43 -8.08
CA LEU A 159 3.98 6.05 -7.61
C LEU A 159 3.13 5.80 -6.37
N GLY A 160 2.23 4.81 -6.44
CA GLY A 160 1.39 4.36 -5.32
C GLY A 160 0.06 5.11 -5.20
N GLY A 161 -0.78 4.64 -4.29
CA GLY A 161 -2.07 5.26 -4.01
C GLY A 161 -3.24 4.71 -4.83
N SER A 162 -4.24 5.56 -5.08
CA SER A 162 -5.49 5.19 -5.78
C SER A 162 -5.27 4.87 -7.26
N GLY A 163 -4.24 5.46 -7.88
CA GLY A 163 -3.92 5.27 -9.29
C GLY A 163 -3.21 3.97 -9.66
N ASP A 164 -2.96 3.06 -8.71
CA ASP A 164 -2.22 1.83 -8.98
C ASP A 164 -2.93 0.92 -10.01
N TYR A 165 -4.26 0.73 -9.90
CA TYR A 165 -4.99 -0.09 -10.88
C TYR A 165 -5.04 0.55 -12.27
N PHE A 166 -5.17 1.87 -12.33
CA PHE A 166 -5.10 2.60 -13.59
C PHE A 166 -3.70 2.49 -14.20
N ALA A 167 -2.63 2.65 -13.41
CA ALA A 167 -1.26 2.44 -13.85
C ALA A 167 -1.01 1.01 -14.35
N TYR A 168 -1.63 0.00 -13.72
CA TYR A 168 -1.60 -1.38 -14.21
C TYR A 168 -2.23 -1.48 -15.61
N ALA A 169 -3.44 -0.93 -15.79
CA ALA A 169 -4.18 -1.02 -17.05
C ALA A 169 -3.41 -0.34 -18.20
N ILE A 170 -2.98 0.91 -17.99
CA ILE A 170 -2.23 1.65 -19.02
C ILE A 170 -0.86 1.02 -19.31
N SER A 171 -0.17 0.47 -18.29
CA SER A 171 1.08 -0.24 -18.50
C SER A 171 0.91 -1.55 -19.29
N ARG A 172 -0.25 -2.21 -19.17
CA ARG A 172 -0.55 -3.39 -19.98
C ARG A 172 -0.85 -2.99 -21.42
N GLN A 173 -1.67 -1.95 -21.60
CA GLN A 173 -2.00 -1.44 -22.92
C GLN A 173 -0.78 -0.85 -23.64
N SER A 174 0.16 -0.24 -22.90
CA SER A 174 1.36 0.35 -23.49
C SER A 174 2.27 -0.67 -24.20
N GLU A 175 2.22 -1.95 -23.81
CA GLU A 175 2.94 -3.02 -24.49
C GLU A 175 2.38 -3.29 -25.90
N GLU A 176 1.09 -2.98 -26.13
CA GLU A 176 0.42 -3.17 -27.43
C GLU A 176 0.57 -1.97 -28.35
N VAL A 177 0.62 -0.76 -27.79
CA VAL A 177 0.68 0.49 -28.57
C VAL A 177 2.08 1.14 -28.63
N ASP A 178 3.10 0.52 -28.03
CA ASP A 178 4.48 1.05 -27.92
C ASP A 178 4.53 2.42 -27.23
N ALA A 179 3.99 2.51 -26.00
CA ALA A 179 4.07 3.69 -25.16
C ALA A 179 4.91 3.42 -23.90
N LYS A 180 5.33 4.47 -23.20
CA LYS A 180 6.12 4.37 -21.96
C LYS A 180 5.32 4.87 -20.77
N ILE A 181 5.20 4.05 -19.73
CA ILE A 181 4.50 4.43 -18.49
C ILE A 181 5.52 4.56 -17.36
N LEU A 182 5.64 5.75 -16.85
CA LEU A 182 6.66 6.14 -15.88
C LEU A 182 6.01 6.63 -14.59
N ARG A 183 6.63 6.35 -13.44
CA ARG A 183 6.14 6.75 -12.13
C ARG A 183 7.23 7.40 -11.30
N VAL A 184 6.88 8.44 -10.57
CA VAL A 184 7.75 9.18 -9.66
C VAL A 184 7.30 9.03 -8.20
N PRO A 185 8.22 8.89 -7.23
CA PRO A 185 7.85 8.89 -5.81
C PRO A 185 7.10 10.18 -5.41
N PRO A 186 6.06 10.07 -4.56
CA PRO A 186 5.27 11.25 -4.12
C PRO A 186 6.13 12.33 -3.46
N PHE A 187 7.23 11.93 -2.82
CA PHE A 187 8.15 12.86 -2.16
C PHE A 187 8.84 13.78 -3.16
N ASP A 188 9.31 13.23 -4.28
CA ASP A 188 10.05 14.00 -5.29
C ASP A 188 9.12 15.00 -5.99
N LEU A 189 7.89 14.60 -6.31
CA LEU A 189 6.88 15.54 -6.81
C LEU A 189 6.56 16.63 -5.78
N LYS A 190 6.42 16.28 -4.49
CA LYS A 190 6.16 17.29 -3.43
C LYS A 190 7.31 18.28 -3.30
N GLN A 191 8.55 17.84 -3.39
CA GLN A 191 9.71 18.75 -3.37
C GLN A 191 9.69 19.73 -4.55
N PHE A 192 9.32 19.24 -5.74
CA PHE A 192 9.29 20.05 -6.95
C PHE A 192 8.16 21.10 -6.94
N ARG A 193 6.93 20.71 -6.59
CA ARG A 193 5.73 21.59 -6.64
C ARG A 193 5.47 22.42 -5.38
N GLY A 194 6.08 22.05 -4.25
CA GLY A 194 5.73 22.60 -2.93
C GLY A 194 4.40 22.08 -2.39
N GLU A 195 3.62 22.92 -1.73
CA GLU A 195 2.35 22.55 -1.10
C GLU A 195 1.13 22.66 -2.06
N ASP A 196 1.24 23.40 -3.16
CA ASP A 196 0.17 23.53 -4.15
C ASP A 196 -0.03 22.25 -4.95
N LYS A 197 -1.25 21.71 -4.94
CA LYS A 197 -1.66 20.48 -5.64
C LYS A 197 -2.57 20.73 -6.85
N THR A 198 -2.81 21.98 -7.19
CA THR A 198 -3.82 22.35 -8.20
C THR A 198 -3.42 21.84 -9.59
N ASN A 199 -2.14 21.98 -9.93
CA ASN A 199 -1.59 21.68 -11.24
C ASN A 199 -0.66 20.45 -11.24
N ASP A 200 -0.96 19.43 -10.41
CA ASP A 200 -0.11 18.23 -10.29
C ASP A 200 0.15 17.54 -11.63
N THR A 201 -0.82 17.53 -12.56
CA THR A 201 -0.67 16.93 -13.90
C THR A 201 0.39 17.64 -14.75
N GLN A 202 0.33 18.95 -14.80
CA GLN A 202 1.33 19.75 -15.50
C GLN A 202 2.69 19.66 -14.81
N LYS A 203 2.72 19.72 -13.48
CA LYS A 203 3.96 19.60 -12.69
C LYS A 203 4.65 18.25 -12.87
N LEU A 204 3.93 17.18 -13.10
CA LEU A 204 4.50 15.88 -13.44
C LEU A 204 5.24 15.91 -14.79
N VAL A 205 4.67 16.56 -15.80
CA VAL A 205 5.30 16.72 -17.11
C VAL A 205 6.55 17.59 -17.01
N GLU A 206 6.46 18.73 -16.33
CA GLU A 206 7.59 19.64 -16.10
C GLU A 206 8.73 18.94 -15.34
N LEU A 207 8.41 18.17 -14.29
CA LEU A 207 9.39 17.41 -13.53
C LEU A 207 10.07 16.32 -14.40
N TRP A 208 9.31 15.65 -15.26
CA TRP A 208 9.86 14.69 -16.20
C TRP A 208 10.86 15.34 -17.17
N GLN A 209 10.51 16.48 -17.74
CA GLN A 209 11.40 17.21 -18.65
C GLN A 209 12.70 17.66 -17.98
N GLN A 210 12.62 18.08 -16.69
CA GLN A 210 13.79 18.58 -15.94
C GLN A 210 14.62 17.46 -15.31
N SER A 211 13.98 16.38 -14.85
CA SER A 211 14.62 15.35 -14.04
C SER A 211 14.10 13.94 -14.36
N PRO A 212 14.29 13.47 -15.61
CA PRO A 212 13.75 12.16 -16.05
C PRO A 212 14.30 10.98 -15.23
N HIS A 213 15.47 11.11 -14.63
CA HIS A 213 16.10 10.08 -13.79
C HIS A 213 15.35 9.76 -12.50
N LEU A 214 14.42 10.63 -12.05
CA LEU A 214 13.57 10.39 -10.89
C LEU A 214 12.42 9.41 -11.19
N PHE A 215 12.09 9.27 -12.45
CA PHE A 215 10.99 8.42 -12.90
C PHE A 215 11.43 6.97 -13.12
N ARG A 216 10.52 6.06 -12.85
CA ARG A 216 10.72 4.61 -13.02
C ARG A 216 9.64 4.06 -13.94
N GLU A 217 10.05 3.27 -14.92
CA GLU A 217 9.12 2.57 -15.79
C GLU A 217 8.31 1.52 -15.01
N VAL A 218 7.03 1.37 -15.37
CA VAL A 218 6.17 0.33 -14.81
C VAL A 218 6.44 -0.97 -15.56
N GLU A 219 7.13 -1.88 -14.90
CA GLU A 219 7.48 -3.20 -15.42
C GLU A 219 6.42 -4.27 -15.06
N PRO A 220 6.43 -5.46 -15.69
CA PRO A 220 5.53 -6.56 -15.36
C PRO A 220 5.48 -6.88 -13.87
N ARG A 221 6.62 -6.93 -13.19
CA ARG A 221 6.70 -7.17 -11.74
C ARG A 221 6.03 -6.09 -10.87
N ASP A 222 6.02 -4.84 -11.34
CA ASP A 222 5.31 -3.76 -10.63
C ASP A 222 3.81 -4.00 -10.72
N ARG A 223 3.34 -4.56 -11.83
CA ARG A 223 1.96 -5.04 -11.99
C ARG A 223 1.64 -6.18 -11.03
N ASP A 224 2.57 -7.11 -10.80
CA ASP A 224 2.39 -8.19 -9.83
C ASP A 224 2.21 -7.65 -8.40
N ASN A 225 2.98 -6.64 -8.01
CA ASN A 225 2.80 -5.95 -6.72
C ASN A 225 1.42 -5.26 -6.62
N ILE A 226 0.96 -4.64 -7.70
CA ILE A 226 -0.37 -4.01 -7.76
C ILE A 226 -1.48 -5.07 -7.68
N ALA A 227 -1.36 -6.18 -8.42
CA ALA A 227 -2.32 -7.28 -8.41
C ALA A 227 -2.42 -7.97 -7.04
N LEU A 228 -1.28 -8.18 -6.35
CA LEU A 228 -1.24 -8.74 -5.01
C LEU A 228 -2.15 -7.98 -4.04
N ARG A 229 -2.21 -6.66 -4.16
CA ARG A 229 -3.10 -5.83 -3.35
C ARG A 229 -4.56 -6.24 -3.48
N GLY A 230 -5.01 -6.55 -4.70
CA GLY A 230 -6.37 -7.05 -4.96
C GLY A 230 -6.63 -8.42 -4.33
N TYR A 231 -5.70 -9.35 -4.48
CA TYR A 231 -5.79 -10.68 -3.86
C TYR A 231 -5.81 -10.59 -2.34
N PHE A 232 -4.93 -9.78 -1.76
CA PHE A 232 -4.83 -9.61 -0.31
C PHE A 232 -6.10 -9.01 0.29
N TYR A 233 -6.67 -7.94 -0.29
CA TYR A 233 -7.89 -7.36 0.26
C TYR A 233 -9.10 -8.28 0.14
N ARG A 234 -9.24 -9.03 -0.96
CA ARG A 234 -10.30 -10.05 -1.08
C ARG A 234 -10.17 -11.13 -0.02
N PHE A 235 -8.94 -11.58 0.28
CA PHE A 235 -8.68 -12.50 1.38
C PHE A 235 -9.02 -11.86 2.73
N GLU A 236 -8.55 -10.64 2.99
CA GLU A 236 -8.79 -9.95 4.26
C GLU A 236 -10.29 -9.71 4.53
N ASP A 237 -11.06 -9.38 3.50
CA ASP A 237 -12.51 -9.20 3.59
C ASP A 237 -13.22 -10.52 3.89
N ALA A 238 -12.85 -11.62 3.23
CA ALA A 238 -13.40 -12.95 3.51
C ALA A 238 -13.07 -13.40 4.95
N MET A 239 -11.84 -13.18 5.41
CA MET A 239 -11.42 -13.46 6.79
C MET A 239 -12.23 -12.66 7.80
N LYS A 240 -12.44 -11.35 7.57
CA LYS A 240 -13.25 -10.50 8.45
C LYS A 240 -14.71 -10.95 8.48
N ALA A 241 -15.28 -11.34 7.33
CA ALA A 241 -16.66 -11.85 7.25
C ALA A 241 -16.82 -13.14 8.07
N ARG A 242 -15.89 -14.09 7.94
CA ARG A 242 -15.89 -15.33 8.73
C ARG A 242 -15.78 -15.03 10.23
N ILE A 243 -14.84 -14.18 10.65
CA ILE A 243 -14.68 -13.81 12.08
C ILE A 243 -15.96 -13.16 12.62
N ALA A 244 -16.58 -12.25 11.85
CA ALA A 244 -17.83 -11.61 12.25
C ALA A 244 -18.99 -12.60 12.34
N CYS A 245 -19.05 -13.59 11.44
CA CYS A 245 -20.03 -14.68 11.50
C CYS A 245 -19.82 -15.52 12.77
N GLU A 246 -18.61 -15.93 13.05
CA GLU A 246 -18.24 -16.72 14.23
C GLU A 246 -18.63 -16.00 15.54
N GLN A 247 -18.37 -14.69 15.63
CA GLN A 247 -18.77 -13.89 16.79
C GLN A 247 -20.29 -13.78 16.95
N ARG A 248 -21.05 -13.65 15.85
CA ARG A 248 -22.51 -13.63 15.88
C ARG A 248 -23.10 -14.96 16.35
N LEU A 249 -22.59 -16.10 15.84
CA LEU A 249 -22.98 -17.42 16.27
C LEU A 249 -22.73 -17.62 17.77
N ARG A 250 -21.60 -17.17 18.26
CA ARG A 250 -21.31 -17.23 19.71
C ARG A 250 -22.32 -16.41 20.52
N GLN A 251 -22.68 -15.22 20.08
CA GLN A 251 -23.68 -14.38 20.75
C GLN A 251 -25.09 -15.00 20.68
N GLN A 252 -25.44 -15.68 19.59
CA GLN A 252 -26.68 -16.41 19.45
C GLN A 252 -26.78 -17.52 20.50
N VAL A 253 -25.77 -18.38 20.64
CA VAL A 253 -25.75 -19.45 21.65
C VAL A 253 -25.88 -18.87 23.05
N ILE A 254 -25.19 -17.77 23.36
CA ILE A 254 -25.29 -17.08 24.65
C ILE A 254 -26.75 -16.63 24.88
N GLY A 255 -27.35 -15.97 23.88
CA GLY A 255 -28.75 -15.51 23.97
C GLY A 255 -29.76 -16.64 24.16
N GLU A 256 -29.66 -17.69 23.35
CA GLU A 256 -30.49 -18.89 23.46
C GLU A 256 -30.35 -19.60 24.81
N THR A 257 -29.14 -19.60 25.37
CA THR A 257 -28.87 -20.21 26.68
C THR A 257 -29.47 -19.38 27.83
N PHE A 258 -29.24 -18.06 27.84
CA PHE A 258 -29.64 -17.20 28.94
C PHE A 258 -31.09 -16.71 28.88
N CYS A 259 -31.69 -16.61 27.69
CA CYS A 259 -33.05 -16.08 27.49
C CYS A 259 -34.10 -17.18 27.35
N ARG A 260 -33.87 -18.37 27.91
CA ARG A 260 -34.85 -19.46 27.85
C ARG A 260 -36.11 -19.14 28.67
N ALA A 261 -37.25 -19.19 28.01
CA ALA A 261 -38.55 -18.88 28.62
C ALA A 261 -38.95 -19.93 29.68
N ASP A 262 -38.46 -21.16 29.58
CA ASP A 262 -38.73 -22.25 30.52
C ASP A 262 -37.90 -22.17 31.81
N GLY A 263 -36.92 -21.27 31.86
CA GLY A 263 -35.98 -21.12 33.01
C GLY A 263 -35.07 -22.31 33.23
N LEU A 264 -35.03 -23.26 32.28
CA LEU A 264 -34.18 -24.45 32.36
C LEU A 264 -32.87 -24.19 31.61
N PHE A 265 -31.77 -24.10 32.36
CA PHE A 265 -30.46 -23.93 31.76
C PHE A 265 -29.85 -25.28 31.34
N PRO A 266 -29.26 -25.39 30.14
CA PRO A 266 -28.69 -26.63 29.69
C PRO A 266 -27.49 -27.05 30.58
N GLN A 267 -27.36 -28.37 30.77
CA GLN A 267 -26.15 -28.92 31.39
C GLN A 267 -25.03 -28.94 30.37
N GLY A 268 -23.91 -28.27 30.67
CA GLY A 268 -22.77 -28.23 29.77
C GLY A 268 -22.20 -26.82 29.61
N SER A 269 -21.07 -26.72 28.93
CA SER A 269 -20.46 -25.42 28.69
C SER A 269 -21.04 -24.75 27.44
N ILE A 270 -21.16 -23.42 27.49
CA ILE A 270 -21.54 -22.59 26.32
C ILE A 270 -20.58 -22.85 25.16
N GLU A 271 -19.32 -23.14 25.44
CA GLU A 271 -18.30 -23.44 24.44
C GLU A 271 -18.65 -24.69 23.62
N LYS A 272 -19.13 -25.76 24.29
CA LYS A 272 -19.54 -26.99 23.60
C LYS A 272 -20.72 -26.76 22.68
N ALA A 273 -21.75 -26.07 23.17
CA ALA A 273 -22.93 -25.70 22.37
C ALA A 273 -22.57 -24.80 21.17
N PHE A 274 -21.62 -23.90 21.38
CA PHE A 274 -21.09 -23.04 20.31
C PHE A 274 -20.37 -23.84 19.22
N GLU A 275 -19.48 -24.77 19.58
CA GLU A 275 -18.77 -25.60 18.59
C GLU A 275 -19.74 -26.54 17.83
N GLU A 276 -20.79 -27.06 18.49
CA GLU A 276 -21.82 -27.87 17.84
C GLU A 276 -22.62 -27.03 16.82
N LEU A 277 -23.07 -25.83 17.20
CA LEU A 277 -23.77 -24.92 16.29
C LEU A 277 -22.89 -24.51 15.12
N LYS A 278 -21.65 -24.13 15.42
CA LYS A 278 -20.66 -23.73 14.42
C LYS A 278 -20.38 -24.83 13.38
N ALA A 279 -20.29 -26.07 13.81
CA ALA A 279 -20.08 -27.23 12.95
C ALA A 279 -21.26 -27.52 11.99
N SER A 280 -22.49 -27.13 12.36
CA SER A 280 -23.70 -27.33 11.59
C SER A 280 -24.14 -26.11 10.77
N ASP A 281 -23.59 -24.93 11.04
CA ASP A 281 -24.00 -23.67 10.40
C ASP A 281 -23.45 -23.56 8.97
N LYS A 282 -24.35 -23.58 7.98
CA LYS A 282 -24.02 -23.55 6.55
C LYS A 282 -23.46 -22.19 6.11
N ILE A 283 -23.82 -21.10 6.79
CA ILE A 283 -23.30 -19.75 6.48
C ILE A 283 -21.83 -19.69 6.92
N PHE A 284 -21.55 -20.18 8.13
CA PHE A 284 -20.16 -20.23 8.61
C PHE A 284 -19.28 -21.13 7.74
N GLU A 285 -19.76 -22.32 7.39
CA GLU A 285 -19.05 -23.24 6.46
C GLU A 285 -18.73 -22.56 5.12
N GLY A 286 -19.71 -21.84 4.55
CA GLY A 286 -19.54 -21.07 3.31
C GLY A 286 -18.49 -19.96 3.45
N GLN A 287 -18.49 -19.23 4.57
CA GLN A 287 -17.51 -18.17 4.84
C GLN A 287 -16.08 -18.75 5.03
N GLU A 288 -15.98 -19.90 5.70
CA GLU A 288 -14.68 -20.58 5.86
C GLU A 288 -14.13 -21.09 4.53
N ALA A 289 -14.97 -21.66 3.70
CA ALA A 289 -14.60 -22.12 2.36
C ALA A 289 -14.14 -20.95 1.46
N GLU A 290 -14.83 -19.81 1.52
CA GLU A 290 -14.46 -18.62 0.77
C GLU A 290 -13.12 -18.03 1.26
N GLU A 291 -12.89 -17.95 2.57
CA GLU A 291 -11.58 -17.52 3.12
C GLU A 291 -10.45 -18.40 2.60
N LYS A 292 -10.59 -19.73 2.68
CA LYS A 292 -9.61 -20.72 2.18
C LYS A 292 -9.37 -20.56 0.68
N LYS A 293 -10.43 -20.34 -0.11
CA LYS A 293 -10.33 -20.10 -1.56
C LYS A 293 -9.54 -18.85 -1.87
N ARG A 294 -9.83 -17.73 -1.17
CA ARG A 294 -9.13 -16.46 -1.36
C ARG A 294 -7.68 -16.51 -0.90
N GLU A 295 -7.41 -17.20 0.21
CA GLU A 295 -6.04 -17.43 0.67
C GLU A 295 -5.22 -18.22 -0.35
N LYS A 296 -5.79 -19.30 -0.90
CA LYS A 296 -5.14 -20.12 -1.93
C LYS A 296 -4.82 -19.29 -3.19
N ALA A 297 -5.75 -18.43 -3.63
CA ALA A 297 -5.54 -17.55 -4.77
C ALA A 297 -4.42 -16.52 -4.50
N MET A 298 -4.40 -15.94 -3.31
CA MET A 298 -3.35 -15.02 -2.87
C MET A 298 -1.98 -15.72 -2.81
N LEU A 299 -1.90 -16.92 -2.25
CA LEU A 299 -0.67 -17.70 -2.18
C LEU A 299 -0.16 -18.06 -3.59
N LYS A 300 -1.06 -18.50 -4.48
CA LYS A 300 -0.68 -18.78 -5.87
C LYS A 300 -0.04 -17.57 -6.56
N HIS A 301 -0.58 -16.37 -6.31
CA HIS A 301 0.00 -15.14 -6.86
C HIS A 301 1.33 -14.78 -6.17
N LEU A 302 1.45 -14.93 -4.85
CA LEU A 302 2.72 -14.72 -4.14
C LEU A 302 3.84 -15.60 -4.70
N GLN A 303 3.54 -16.84 -5.04
CA GLN A 303 4.51 -17.80 -5.61
C GLN A 303 5.04 -17.40 -7.00
N THR A 304 4.38 -16.48 -7.70
CA THR A 304 4.92 -15.90 -8.94
C THR A 304 5.87 -14.73 -8.72
N MET A 305 6.00 -14.26 -7.47
CA MET A 305 6.78 -13.06 -7.13
C MET A 305 8.15 -13.42 -6.56
N ASP A 306 9.22 -13.03 -7.25
CA ASP A 306 10.61 -13.29 -6.83
C ASP A 306 10.91 -12.79 -5.41
N VAL A 307 10.37 -11.64 -5.03
CA VAL A 307 10.55 -11.08 -3.68
C VAL A 307 9.97 -11.99 -2.59
N TYR A 308 8.89 -12.70 -2.90
CA TYR A 308 8.34 -13.68 -1.98
C TYR A 308 9.18 -14.95 -1.96
N THR A 309 9.36 -15.58 -3.11
CA THR A 309 10.00 -16.90 -3.21
C THR A 309 11.48 -16.90 -2.81
N GLN A 310 12.20 -15.83 -3.14
CA GLN A 310 13.64 -15.77 -2.86
C GLN A 310 13.98 -15.11 -1.52
N LEU A 311 13.16 -14.17 -1.03
CA LEU A 311 13.49 -13.40 0.17
C LEU A 311 12.62 -13.70 1.39
N LEU A 312 11.30 -13.89 1.22
CA LEU A 312 10.38 -13.99 2.36
C LEU A 312 10.00 -15.44 2.71
N GLU A 313 9.70 -16.26 1.73
CA GLU A 313 9.30 -17.66 1.91
C GLU A 313 10.36 -18.49 2.66
N PRO A 314 11.69 -18.31 2.40
CA PRO A 314 12.72 -19.06 3.12
C PRO A 314 12.84 -18.71 4.61
N ILE A 315 12.19 -17.62 5.06
CA ILE A 315 12.30 -17.16 6.45
C ILE A 315 11.25 -17.85 7.31
N GLU A 316 11.70 -18.69 8.21
CA GLU A 316 10.81 -19.34 9.18
C GLU A 316 10.04 -18.31 10.02
N GLY A 317 8.72 -18.43 10.00
CA GLY A 317 7.80 -17.50 10.68
C GLY A 317 7.19 -16.44 9.75
N VAL A 318 7.68 -16.30 8.51
CA VAL A 318 7.06 -15.45 7.49
C VAL A 318 6.07 -16.29 6.68
N GLY A 319 4.87 -16.49 7.21
CA GLY A 319 3.81 -17.15 6.46
C GLY A 319 3.21 -16.26 5.37
N PRO A 320 2.47 -16.82 4.39
CA PRO A 320 1.94 -16.09 3.24
C PRO A 320 1.05 -14.90 3.62
N ARG A 321 0.27 -15.00 4.69
CA ARG A 321 -0.58 -13.90 5.20
C ARG A 321 0.23 -12.69 5.67
N ILE A 322 1.35 -12.94 6.37
CA ILE A 322 2.25 -11.88 6.86
C ILE A 322 3.03 -11.29 5.68
N ALA A 323 3.55 -12.13 4.80
CA ALA A 323 4.27 -11.72 3.60
C ALA A 323 3.39 -10.82 2.71
N ALA A 324 2.17 -11.26 2.36
CA ALA A 324 1.24 -10.48 1.55
C ALA A 324 0.94 -9.11 2.19
N ARG A 325 0.61 -9.09 3.49
CA ARG A 325 0.33 -7.84 4.20
C ARG A 325 1.53 -6.89 4.20
N LEU A 326 2.74 -7.41 4.35
CA LEU A 326 3.96 -6.63 4.34
C LEU A 326 4.26 -6.09 2.93
N LEU A 327 4.19 -6.93 1.89
CA LEU A 327 4.41 -6.54 0.50
C LEU A 327 3.38 -5.52 0.02
N VAL A 328 2.10 -5.73 0.34
CA VAL A 328 1.02 -4.76 0.03
C VAL A 328 1.24 -3.42 0.73
N ALA A 329 1.72 -3.43 1.98
CA ALA A 329 2.02 -2.22 2.73
C ALA A 329 3.24 -1.46 2.16
N ILE A 330 4.27 -2.17 1.70
CA ILE A 330 5.43 -1.58 1.05
C ILE A 330 5.07 -1.07 -0.35
N GLY A 331 4.27 -1.85 -1.09
CA GLY A 331 3.99 -1.61 -2.50
C GLY A 331 5.24 -1.81 -3.35
N ASP A 332 5.78 -0.73 -3.91
CA ASP A 332 7.04 -0.75 -4.63
C ASP A 332 8.21 -0.28 -3.75
N ILE A 333 9.27 -1.08 -3.65
CA ILE A 333 10.46 -0.77 -2.86
C ILE A 333 11.20 0.48 -3.40
N LYS A 334 11.06 0.81 -4.68
CA LYS A 334 11.63 2.00 -5.31
C LYS A 334 11.12 3.31 -4.69
N ARG A 335 9.94 3.30 -4.02
CA ARG A 335 9.44 4.45 -3.23
C ARG A 335 10.41 4.87 -2.13
N PHE A 336 11.21 3.95 -1.67
CA PHE A 336 12.17 4.13 -0.59
C PHE A 336 13.60 4.17 -1.11
N ALA A 337 13.83 4.75 -2.30
CA ALA A 337 15.17 5.02 -2.79
C ALA A 337 15.90 6.02 -1.90
N ASP A 338 17.24 5.94 -1.90
CA ASP A 338 18.10 6.95 -1.27
C ASP A 338 17.76 8.33 -1.87
N SER A 339 17.83 9.39 -1.09
CA SER A 339 17.65 10.76 -1.60
C SER A 339 18.63 11.71 -0.95
N ASN A 340 19.09 12.68 -1.73
CA ASN A 340 19.93 13.76 -1.22
C ASN A 340 19.10 14.69 -0.34
N ARG A 341 19.72 15.22 0.70
CA ARG A 341 19.17 16.21 1.59
C ARG A 341 19.71 17.60 1.21
N ASN A 342 18.93 18.66 1.55
CA ASN A 342 19.33 20.04 1.29
C ASN A 342 20.63 20.44 2.04
N ASP A 343 20.99 19.70 3.09
CA ASP A 343 22.23 19.89 3.88
C ASP A 343 23.44 19.09 3.34
N GLY A 344 23.34 18.54 2.12
CA GLY A 344 24.36 17.71 1.49
C GLY A 344 24.45 16.27 2.00
N GLY A 345 23.62 15.89 2.98
CA GLY A 345 23.53 14.53 3.49
C GLY A 345 22.64 13.63 2.61
N VAL A 346 22.70 12.32 2.84
CA VAL A 346 21.85 11.32 2.17
C VAL A 346 20.88 10.70 3.17
N THR A 347 19.58 10.76 2.86
CA THR A 347 18.57 9.98 3.59
C THR A 347 18.49 8.60 2.95
N ARG A 348 18.91 7.57 3.69
CA ARG A 348 18.88 6.19 3.24
C ARG A 348 17.45 5.67 3.07
N GLY A 349 17.19 4.94 2.00
CA GLY A 349 15.90 4.34 1.72
C GLY A 349 15.43 3.36 2.81
N SER A 350 16.35 2.62 3.40
CA SER A 350 16.06 1.75 4.56
C SER A 350 15.55 2.54 5.78
N ALA A 351 16.06 3.75 6.01
CA ALA A 351 15.56 4.61 7.10
C ALA A 351 14.17 5.17 6.78
N LYS A 352 13.90 5.52 5.51
CA LYS A 352 12.56 5.92 5.06
C LYS A 352 11.54 4.80 5.27
N LEU A 353 11.90 3.54 4.92
CA LEU A 353 11.03 2.37 5.10
C LEU A 353 10.72 2.13 6.58
N VAL A 354 11.72 2.18 7.44
CA VAL A 354 11.56 2.03 8.90
C VAL A 354 10.66 3.13 9.47
N SER A 355 10.84 4.38 9.02
CA SER A 355 10.00 5.51 9.44
C SER A 355 8.58 5.41 8.91
N TYR A 356 8.38 4.92 7.68
CA TYR A 356 7.07 4.68 7.09
C TYR A 356 6.21 3.71 7.92
N PHE A 357 6.83 2.69 8.50
CA PHE A 357 6.16 1.77 9.42
C PHE A 357 6.13 2.27 10.89
N GLY A 358 6.75 3.38 11.19
CA GLY A 358 6.78 3.97 12.53
C GLY A 358 7.51 3.13 13.56
N VAL A 359 8.49 2.33 13.13
CA VAL A 359 9.34 1.50 14.00
C VAL A 359 10.74 2.10 14.17
N ASP A 360 10.91 3.36 13.80
CA ASP A 360 12.09 4.17 14.11
C ASP A 360 12.04 4.66 15.57
N PRO A 361 13.09 4.47 16.36
CA PRO A 361 13.18 5.10 17.67
C PRO A 361 13.41 6.61 17.49
N ARG A 362 12.62 7.44 18.19
CA ARG A 362 12.84 8.87 18.34
C ARG A 362 13.11 9.14 19.81
N ASP A 363 14.18 9.85 20.09
CA ASP A 363 14.63 10.15 21.47
C ASP A 363 14.69 8.87 22.34
N GLY A 364 15.22 7.78 21.77
CA GLY A 364 15.34 6.48 22.43
C GLY A 364 14.02 5.72 22.67
N LYS A 365 12.89 6.23 22.15
CA LYS A 365 11.56 5.62 22.33
C LYS A 365 10.90 5.30 20.99
N PHE A 366 10.25 4.14 20.91
CA PHE A 366 9.41 3.82 19.76
C PHE A 366 8.11 4.62 19.79
N ARG A 367 7.65 5.05 18.61
CA ARG A 367 6.40 5.79 18.45
C ARG A 367 5.22 5.00 19.00
N ARG A 368 4.33 5.68 19.71
CA ARG A 368 3.09 5.11 20.27
C ARG A 368 1.89 5.86 19.72
N ARG A 369 0.80 5.11 19.46
CA ARG A 369 -0.48 5.73 19.13
C ARG A 369 -1.00 6.46 20.37
N ARG A 370 -1.45 7.70 20.18
CA ARG A 370 -2.12 8.50 21.20
C ARG A 370 -3.58 8.65 20.84
N SER A 371 -4.45 8.72 21.84
CA SER A 371 -5.89 9.00 21.62
C SER A 371 -6.04 10.39 21.03
N GLY A 372 -6.91 10.53 20.02
CA GLY A 372 -7.15 11.82 19.36
C GLY A 372 -6.10 12.23 18.32
N GLU A 373 -4.95 11.55 18.22
CA GLU A 373 -3.93 11.87 17.23
C GLU A 373 -3.96 10.87 16.05
N LEU A 374 -3.81 11.39 14.83
CA LEU A 374 -3.61 10.55 13.65
C LEU A 374 -2.21 9.92 13.70
N ALA A 375 -2.16 8.62 13.47
CA ALA A 375 -0.90 7.92 13.34
C ALA A 375 -0.20 8.33 12.02
N ASN A 376 1.01 8.85 12.10
CA ASN A 376 1.80 9.22 10.93
C ASN A 376 2.67 8.05 10.40
N TRP A 377 2.15 6.85 10.44
CA TRP A 377 2.77 5.62 9.91
C TRP A 377 1.72 4.70 9.29
N HIS A 378 2.18 3.73 8.49
CA HIS A 378 1.29 2.75 7.86
C HIS A 378 0.83 1.69 8.86
N ASN A 379 -0.42 1.79 9.34
CA ASN A 379 -0.97 0.95 10.42
C ASN A 379 -0.96 -0.54 10.09
N ALA A 380 -1.44 -0.94 8.91
CA ALA A 380 -1.50 -2.35 8.52
C ALA A 380 -0.11 -2.99 8.41
N GLY A 381 0.88 -2.25 7.88
CA GLY A 381 2.26 -2.72 7.83
C GLY A 381 2.89 -2.83 9.21
N ARG A 382 2.63 -1.87 10.10
CA ARG A 382 3.09 -1.98 11.50
C ARG A 382 2.48 -3.18 12.23
N GLN A 383 1.21 -3.49 11.94
CA GLN A 383 0.57 -4.70 12.46
C GLN A 383 1.23 -5.97 11.91
N ALA A 384 1.57 -6.01 10.62
CA ALA A 384 2.31 -7.14 10.03
C ALA A 384 3.65 -7.37 10.76
N LEU A 385 4.40 -6.30 11.03
CA LEU A 385 5.66 -6.37 11.77
C LEU A 385 5.49 -6.83 13.21
N PHE A 386 4.40 -6.45 13.86
CA PHE A 386 4.08 -6.94 15.20
C PHE A 386 3.83 -8.44 15.20
N LEU A 387 3.01 -8.93 14.25
CA LEU A 387 2.75 -10.36 14.08
C LEU A 387 4.02 -11.13 13.73
N LEU A 388 4.86 -10.56 12.89
CA LEU A 388 6.15 -11.14 12.51
C LEU A 388 7.09 -11.27 13.73
N ALA A 389 7.20 -10.22 14.55
CA ALA A 389 7.99 -10.26 15.78
C ALA A 389 7.52 -11.34 16.75
N ASP A 390 6.19 -11.54 16.84
CA ASP A 390 5.63 -12.63 17.65
C ASP A 390 6.00 -14.01 17.08
N GLN A 391 6.00 -14.18 15.75
CA GLN A 391 6.45 -15.42 15.12
C GLN A 391 7.94 -15.69 15.38
N PHE A 392 8.79 -14.68 15.36
CA PHE A 392 10.21 -14.82 15.73
C PHE A 392 10.39 -15.20 17.19
N ASN A 393 9.59 -14.63 18.09
CA ASN A 393 9.60 -14.99 19.50
C ASN A 393 9.19 -16.45 19.76
N ARG A 394 8.25 -17.00 18.97
CA ARG A 394 7.83 -18.42 19.04
C ARG A 394 8.85 -19.38 18.42
N ARG A 395 9.81 -18.88 17.63
CA ARG A 395 10.84 -19.67 16.94
C ARG A 395 12.25 -19.22 17.31
N PRO A 396 12.66 -19.41 18.59
CA PRO A 396 13.91 -18.84 19.10
C PRO A 396 15.18 -19.44 18.46
N LYS A 397 15.07 -20.62 17.82
CA LYS A 397 16.20 -21.31 17.17
C LYS A 397 16.45 -20.83 15.72
N THR A 398 15.53 -20.07 15.13
CA THR A 398 15.70 -19.52 13.79
C THR A 398 16.62 -18.29 13.80
N HIS A 399 17.14 -17.91 12.63
CA HIS A 399 18.01 -16.72 12.52
C HIS A 399 17.39 -15.48 13.21
N TRP A 400 16.15 -15.11 12.84
CA TRP A 400 15.49 -13.93 13.40
C TRP A 400 15.03 -14.13 14.84
N GLY A 401 14.76 -15.37 15.26
CA GLY A 401 14.53 -15.71 16.64
C GLY A 401 15.77 -15.51 17.51
N MET A 402 16.96 -15.90 17.02
CA MET A 402 18.24 -15.64 17.71
C MET A 402 18.55 -14.14 17.77
N VAL A 403 18.27 -13.37 16.71
CA VAL A 403 18.39 -11.90 16.73
C VAL A 403 17.49 -11.30 17.81
N LEU A 404 16.25 -11.79 17.95
CA LEU A 404 15.33 -11.33 19.00
C LEU A 404 15.85 -11.66 20.40
N LEU A 405 16.40 -12.85 20.61
CA LEU A 405 17.00 -13.24 21.90
C LEU A 405 18.20 -12.35 22.24
N ALA A 406 19.08 -12.06 21.27
CA ALA A 406 20.20 -11.16 21.47
C ALA A 406 19.73 -9.75 21.87
N GLU A 407 18.75 -9.18 21.16
CA GLU A 407 18.17 -7.88 21.52
C GLU A 407 17.54 -7.89 22.92
N LYS A 408 16.90 -9.00 23.30
CA LYS A 408 16.31 -9.16 24.63
C LYS A 408 17.40 -9.20 25.72
N ALA A 409 18.51 -9.89 25.45
CA ALA A 409 19.66 -9.95 26.35
C ALA A 409 20.29 -8.56 26.51
N ASP A 410 20.57 -7.86 25.40
CA ASP A 410 21.11 -6.49 25.41
C ASP A 410 20.21 -5.53 26.21
N GLN A 411 18.89 -5.62 26.03
CA GLN A 411 17.95 -4.79 26.78
C GLN A 411 17.95 -5.13 28.27
N ARG A 412 18.11 -6.39 28.65
CA ARG A 412 18.19 -6.80 30.05
C ARG A 412 19.53 -6.40 30.69
N GLU A 413 20.62 -6.44 29.95
CA GLU A 413 21.92 -5.93 30.40
C GLU A 413 21.88 -4.42 30.69
N ARG A 414 21.27 -3.64 29.78
CA ARG A 414 21.08 -2.18 29.98
C ARG A 414 20.13 -1.84 31.10
N HIS A 415 19.15 -2.70 31.36
CA HIS A 415 18.10 -2.50 32.35
C HIS A 415 17.95 -3.76 33.23
N PRO A 416 18.91 -4.00 34.12
CA PRO A 416 18.96 -5.26 34.92
C PRO A 416 17.77 -5.41 35.85
N HIS A 417 17.17 -4.29 36.27
CA HIS A 417 16.04 -4.29 37.20
C HIS A 417 14.78 -3.68 36.61
N THR A 418 13.63 -4.17 37.04
CA THR A 418 12.37 -3.47 36.87
C THR A 418 12.35 -2.25 37.80
N ILE A 419 12.03 -1.06 37.26
CA ILE A 419 12.06 0.19 38.02
C ILE A 419 10.68 0.82 38.15
N CYS A 420 10.52 1.63 39.19
CA CYS A 420 9.43 2.58 39.30
C CYS A 420 9.75 3.83 38.47
N LYS A 421 9.13 3.94 37.30
CA LYS A 421 9.37 5.07 36.38
C LYS A 421 9.03 6.40 37.05
N THR A 422 7.91 6.49 37.74
CA THR A 422 7.44 7.72 38.37
C THR A 422 8.40 8.21 39.46
N CYS A 423 8.87 7.35 40.35
CA CYS A 423 9.85 7.72 41.37
C CYS A 423 11.20 8.09 40.75
N THR A 424 11.67 7.31 39.76
CA THR A 424 12.94 7.57 39.06
C THR A 424 12.94 8.93 38.37
N GLU A 425 11.83 9.31 37.74
CA GLU A 425 11.69 10.62 37.10
C GLU A 425 11.63 11.77 38.13
N GLN A 426 11.07 11.52 39.32
CA GLN A 426 10.98 12.55 40.36
C GLN A 426 12.29 12.75 41.11
N THR A 427 13.02 11.67 41.39
CA THR A 427 14.24 11.71 42.21
C THR A 427 15.52 11.85 41.39
N GLY A 428 15.47 11.59 40.06
CA GLY A 428 16.66 11.50 39.21
C GLY A 428 17.54 10.24 39.50
N GLN A 429 17.16 9.40 40.45
CA GLN A 429 17.87 8.16 40.81
C GLN A 429 17.03 6.94 40.45
N VAL A 430 17.67 5.85 40.06
CA VAL A 430 16.98 4.59 39.75
C VAL A 430 16.35 3.99 41.01
N VAL A 431 15.03 3.98 41.07
CA VAL A 431 14.26 3.34 42.14
C VAL A 431 13.72 2.01 41.65
N LYS A 432 14.09 0.90 42.26
CA LYS A 432 13.58 -0.42 41.93
C LYS A 432 12.06 -0.46 42.18
N TRP A 433 11.36 -1.28 41.36
CA TRP A 433 9.91 -1.41 41.54
C TRP A 433 9.52 -2.01 42.91
N GLU A 434 10.31 -2.92 43.39
CA GLU A 434 10.13 -3.58 44.70
C GLU A 434 10.18 -2.58 45.87
N ASP A 435 10.98 -1.53 45.72
CA ASP A 435 11.14 -0.47 46.71
C ASP A 435 10.03 0.58 46.69
N CYS A 436 9.14 0.52 45.66
CA CYS A 436 8.08 1.48 45.45
C CYS A 436 6.71 0.94 45.88
N GLN A 437 6.21 1.35 47.04
CA GLN A 437 4.89 0.92 47.53
C GLN A 437 3.73 1.86 47.14
N LYS A 438 3.94 2.88 46.33
CA LYS A 438 2.94 3.92 46.00
C LYS A 438 1.96 3.43 44.94
N LYS A 439 0.64 3.46 45.25
CA LYS A 439 -0.42 3.15 44.27
C LYS A 439 -0.41 4.16 43.09
N GLY A 440 -0.68 3.68 41.87
CA GLY A 440 -0.76 4.51 40.66
C GLY A 440 0.58 4.82 40.02
N HIS A 441 1.71 4.42 40.58
CA HIS A 441 3.00 4.60 39.96
C HIS A 441 3.19 3.66 38.76
N LYS A 442 3.97 4.10 37.79
CA LYS A 442 4.19 3.38 36.51
C LYS A 442 5.45 2.51 36.60
N ARG A 443 5.32 1.26 36.20
CA ARG A 443 6.42 0.29 36.12
C ARG A 443 7.09 0.36 34.75
N ALA A 444 8.42 0.30 34.70
CA ALA A 444 9.20 0.19 33.47
C ALA A 444 10.25 -0.94 33.56
N TYR A 445 10.71 -1.37 32.38
CA TYR A 445 11.74 -2.42 32.20
C TYR A 445 11.40 -3.79 32.82
N ASN A 446 10.09 -4.08 32.98
CA ASN A 446 9.66 -5.45 33.26
C ASN A 446 9.84 -6.35 32.03
N ASP A 447 9.68 -7.65 32.16
CA ASP A 447 9.91 -8.62 31.07
C ASP A 447 9.07 -8.33 29.84
N GLY A 448 7.81 -7.90 30.00
CA GLY A 448 6.95 -7.50 28.89
C GLY A 448 7.44 -6.24 28.17
N HIS A 449 8.02 -5.26 28.91
CA HIS A 449 8.61 -4.07 28.31
C HIS A 449 9.90 -4.41 27.56
N ILE A 450 10.77 -5.21 28.17
CA ILE A 450 12.02 -5.70 27.55
C ILE A 450 11.70 -6.46 26.25
N LEU A 451 10.78 -7.43 26.31
CA LEU A 451 10.35 -8.18 25.14
C LEU A 451 9.81 -7.27 24.03
N ARG A 452 8.94 -6.33 24.39
CA ARG A 452 8.35 -5.40 23.40
C ARG A 452 9.39 -4.52 22.72
N THR A 453 10.36 -4.04 23.48
CA THR A 453 11.46 -3.23 22.95
C THR A 453 12.35 -4.07 22.02
N ALA A 454 12.72 -5.27 22.43
CA ALA A 454 13.49 -6.21 21.62
C ALA A 454 12.76 -6.59 20.32
N GLN A 455 11.44 -6.83 20.38
CA GLN A 455 10.61 -7.09 19.20
C GLN A 455 10.70 -5.94 18.18
N TRP A 456 10.55 -4.69 18.61
CA TRP A 456 10.64 -3.54 17.70
C TRP A 456 12.04 -3.33 17.15
N GLN A 457 13.09 -3.56 17.91
CA GLN A 457 14.46 -3.51 17.44
C GLN A 457 14.74 -4.59 16.38
N THR A 458 14.27 -5.81 16.63
CA THR A 458 14.40 -6.93 15.69
C THR A 458 13.73 -6.64 14.36
N VAL A 459 12.46 -6.16 14.35
CA VAL A 459 11.78 -5.86 13.09
C VAL A 459 12.33 -4.62 12.39
N THR A 460 12.96 -3.69 13.13
CA THR A 460 13.72 -2.59 12.52
C THR A 460 14.95 -3.12 11.76
N LYS A 461 15.69 -4.07 12.35
CA LYS A 461 16.81 -4.76 11.68
C LYS A 461 16.31 -5.56 10.48
N PHE A 462 15.19 -6.28 10.62
CA PHE A 462 14.55 -7.01 9.53
C PHE A 462 14.17 -6.10 8.34
N LEU A 463 13.55 -4.97 8.59
CA LEU A 463 13.18 -4.02 7.52
C LEU A 463 14.39 -3.44 6.79
N ARG A 464 15.48 -3.15 7.50
CA ARG A 464 16.72 -2.69 6.88
C ARG A 464 17.34 -3.77 6.00
N TRP A 465 17.35 -4.99 6.49
CA TRP A 465 17.79 -6.15 5.71
C TRP A 465 16.90 -6.35 4.48
N LEU A 466 15.56 -6.36 4.65
CA LEU A 466 14.61 -6.56 3.57
C LEU A 466 14.77 -5.50 2.49
N TRP A 467 14.92 -4.23 2.88
CA TRP A 467 15.16 -3.14 1.93
C TRP A 467 16.42 -3.41 1.10
N GLY A 468 17.54 -3.76 1.72
CA GLY A 468 18.79 -4.03 1.03
C GLY A 468 18.72 -5.28 0.14
N ALA A 469 18.14 -6.36 0.64
CA ALA A 469 17.98 -7.60 -0.13
C ALA A 469 17.05 -7.41 -1.34
N TRP A 470 15.92 -6.73 -1.15
CA TRP A 470 14.99 -6.44 -2.24
C TRP A 470 15.58 -5.50 -3.27
N THR A 471 16.24 -4.40 -2.86
CA THR A 471 16.92 -3.49 -3.79
C THR A 471 17.97 -4.23 -4.63
N LYS A 472 18.77 -5.11 -4.00
CA LYS A 472 19.76 -5.93 -4.72
C LYS A 472 19.10 -6.87 -5.73
N LEU A 473 18.01 -7.52 -5.37
CA LEU A 473 17.24 -8.38 -6.29
C LEU A 473 16.79 -7.59 -7.51
N GLU A 474 16.34 -6.34 -7.31
CA GLU A 474 15.95 -5.44 -8.38
C GLU A 474 17.10 -5.05 -9.30
N ASP A 475 18.24 -4.70 -8.72
CA ASP A 475 19.43 -4.31 -9.48
C ASP A 475 19.95 -5.49 -10.34
N GLN A 476 19.90 -6.71 -9.81
CA GLN A 476 20.26 -7.92 -10.56
C GLN A 476 19.34 -8.14 -11.78
N ARG A 477 18.02 -7.98 -11.61
CA ARG A 477 17.06 -8.07 -12.73
C ARG A 477 17.31 -7.03 -13.81
N LEU A 478 17.58 -5.79 -13.41
CA LEU A 478 17.87 -4.71 -14.36
C LEU A 478 19.19 -4.97 -15.11
N ALA A 479 20.18 -5.56 -14.47
CA ALA A 479 21.43 -5.95 -15.12
C ALA A 479 21.21 -7.03 -16.18
N VAL A 480 20.41 -8.06 -15.86
CA VAL A 480 20.06 -9.13 -16.82
C VAL A 480 19.27 -8.56 -18.01
N LYS A 481 18.27 -7.69 -17.77
CA LYS A 481 17.48 -7.06 -18.84
C LYS A 481 18.32 -6.20 -19.78
N LYS A 482 19.41 -5.58 -19.29
CA LYS A 482 20.33 -4.78 -20.12
C LYS A 482 21.31 -5.62 -20.92
N ALA A 483 21.56 -6.85 -20.49
CA ALA A 483 22.47 -7.78 -21.14
C ALA A 483 21.78 -8.64 -22.22
N ALA A 484 20.44 -8.79 -22.15
CA ALA A 484 19.60 -9.43 -23.14
C ALA A 484 19.14 -8.43 -24.22
#